data_1736a9c5f6bdb4478c4e9093b9096265
#
_entry.id   1736a9c5f6bdb4478c4e9093b9096265
#
_cell.length_a   1.000
_cell.length_b   1.000
_cell.length_c   1.000
_cell.angle_alpha   90.00
_cell.angle_beta   90.00
_cell.angle_gamma   90.00
#
_symmetry.space_group_name_H-M   'P 1'
#
loop_
_entity.id
_entity.type
_entity.pdbx_description
1 polymer ?
#
loop_
_entity_poly.entity_id
_entity_poly.type
_entity_poly.pdbx_seq_one_letter_code
_entity_poly.pdbx_strand_id
1 'polypeptide(L)'
;MGSTSVEWRHSRQIWAARGALAAAAVSVLLPLAQGGVGGLVLLVVGLAGLGLTCAALWWTLSRRGPVRIAAALLAVAAPVGVIAMFERANLLWVVTVSGLLWCAAVWSGRYALRSTGLRQGRLKEYRTPPPQRPFLLLNPRSGGGKVEKFALREKAESLGARVVLLDPEHHQDVAALARQAVADGADLLGVAGGDGTQALVAAVAAEHGLPFLVISAGTRNHFAMDLGLDRDDPATCLDALTDGVELRVDLCFAGDRPFVNNASFGVYGAVVQSPGYRDDKVGTALELLPELLTRQRGPRLTAHADGTTFTDPQAVLVSNNPYRIDDPLGFGRRQRLNSGRLGVLSVKVDSAIEAAELLLDPQGFGAFTAHEVIIDADAPQLEVGLDGEAVTLSTPVRCRIERRALRVRVPRERPGVPDLPPRLDWRRLRKLAAAVGRTAVPARPWPTSRPHRDEPAHRDDQAA
;
A
#
# COMPACT_ATOMS: atom_id res chain seq x y z
N MET A 1 13.95 17.31 -33.64
CA MET A 1 14.85 16.55 -32.73
C MET A 1 14.12 15.56 -31.78
N GLY A 2 12.80 15.40 -31.85
CA GLY A 2 12.03 14.54 -30.93
C GLY A 2 11.81 13.07 -31.36
N SER A 3 11.97 12.72 -32.64
CA SER A 3 11.67 11.38 -33.15
C SER A 3 12.77 10.34 -32.85
N THR A 4 14.02 10.71 -32.93
CA THR A 4 15.16 9.81 -32.70
C THR A 4 15.27 9.32 -31.27
N SER A 5 14.92 10.13 -30.28
CA SER A 5 14.98 9.74 -28.85
C SER A 5 13.90 8.72 -28.44
N VAL A 6 12.76 8.72 -29.13
CA VAL A 6 11.66 7.77 -28.89
C VAL A 6 12.00 6.40 -29.49
N GLU A 7 12.59 6.38 -30.68
CA GLU A 7 13.01 5.13 -31.35
C GLU A 7 14.13 4.41 -30.58
N TRP A 8 15.12 5.15 -30.08
CA TRP A 8 16.21 4.59 -29.26
C TRP A 8 15.71 3.98 -27.93
N ARG A 9 14.72 4.58 -27.31
CA ARG A 9 14.11 4.02 -26.06
C ARG A 9 13.35 2.74 -26.35
N HIS A 10 12.60 2.69 -27.44
CA HIS A 10 11.82 1.51 -27.83
C HIS A 10 12.72 0.31 -28.15
N SER A 11 13.81 0.55 -28.88
CA SER A 11 14.81 -0.49 -29.18
C SER A 11 15.44 -1.08 -27.91
N ARG A 12 15.86 -0.23 -26.96
CA ARG A 12 16.42 -0.68 -25.67
C ARG A 12 15.45 -1.55 -24.86
N GLN A 13 14.17 -1.26 -24.92
CA GLN A 13 13.15 -2.04 -24.22
C GLN A 13 12.91 -3.41 -24.83
N ILE A 14 12.95 -3.50 -26.17
CA ILE A 14 12.86 -4.78 -26.88
C ILE A 14 14.06 -5.66 -26.52
N TRP A 15 15.26 -5.12 -26.52
CA TRP A 15 16.46 -5.85 -26.12
C TRP A 15 16.44 -6.24 -24.64
N ALA A 16 15.97 -5.37 -23.75
CA ALA A 16 15.79 -5.68 -22.35
C ALA A 16 14.74 -6.81 -22.13
N ALA A 17 13.65 -6.82 -22.91
CA ALA A 17 12.66 -7.90 -22.85
C ALA A 17 13.23 -9.23 -23.35
N ARG A 18 14.02 -9.22 -24.42
CA ARG A 18 14.73 -10.42 -24.93
C ARG A 18 15.75 -10.94 -23.92
N GLY A 19 16.56 -10.03 -23.34
CA GLY A 19 17.51 -10.35 -22.29
C GLY A 19 16.85 -10.94 -21.05
N ALA A 20 15.69 -10.40 -20.63
CA ALA A 20 14.93 -10.94 -19.51
C ALA A 20 14.44 -12.37 -19.78
N LEU A 21 13.90 -12.65 -20.95
CA LEU A 21 13.44 -14.00 -21.32
C LEU A 21 14.61 -14.99 -21.44
N ALA A 22 15.72 -14.57 -22.05
CA ALA A 22 16.93 -15.40 -22.16
C ALA A 22 17.51 -15.71 -20.78
N ALA A 23 17.66 -14.71 -19.90
CA ALA A 23 18.16 -14.90 -18.56
C ALA A 23 17.22 -15.81 -17.72
N ALA A 24 15.92 -15.67 -17.84
CA ALA A 24 14.95 -16.55 -17.20
C ALA A 24 15.06 -18.00 -17.72
N ALA A 25 15.18 -18.19 -19.03
CA ALA A 25 15.36 -19.53 -19.60
C ALA A 25 16.66 -20.17 -19.13
N VAL A 26 17.78 -19.46 -19.16
CA VAL A 26 19.08 -19.97 -18.70
C VAL A 26 19.06 -20.29 -17.21
N SER A 27 18.42 -19.44 -16.38
CA SER A 27 18.32 -19.70 -14.94
C SER A 27 17.62 -21.02 -14.58
N VAL A 28 16.68 -21.46 -15.42
CA VAL A 28 15.96 -22.74 -15.24
C VAL A 28 16.71 -23.91 -15.86
N LEU A 29 17.32 -23.70 -17.04
CA LEU A 29 18.02 -24.77 -17.79
C LEU A 29 19.39 -25.12 -17.21
N LEU A 30 20.08 -24.16 -16.59
CA LEU A 30 21.43 -24.36 -16.06
C LEU A 30 21.50 -25.45 -14.98
N PRO A 31 20.62 -25.46 -13.95
CA PRO A 31 20.59 -26.54 -12.97
C PRO A 31 20.27 -27.90 -13.56
N LEU A 32 19.40 -27.95 -14.58
CA LEU A 32 19.05 -29.20 -15.28
C LEU A 32 20.22 -29.73 -16.12
N ALA A 33 20.95 -28.84 -16.78
CA ALA A 33 22.09 -29.22 -17.63
C ALA A 33 23.32 -29.71 -16.83
N GLN A 34 23.59 -29.07 -15.68
CA GLN A 34 24.79 -29.37 -14.87
C GLN A 34 24.57 -30.48 -13.85
N GLY A 35 23.35 -30.66 -13.36
CA GLY A 35 23.04 -31.58 -12.27
C GLY A 35 22.66 -32.98 -12.72
N GLY A 36 22.25 -33.21 -13.97
CA GLY A 36 21.74 -34.52 -14.41
C GLY A 36 20.66 -35.05 -13.46
N VAL A 37 20.64 -36.40 -13.24
CA VAL A 37 19.70 -37.03 -12.29
C VAL A 37 20.01 -36.61 -10.84
N GLY A 38 21.30 -36.48 -10.49
CA GLY A 38 21.72 -35.99 -9.16
C GLY A 38 21.26 -34.57 -8.87
N GLY A 39 21.23 -33.71 -9.89
CA GLY A 39 20.72 -32.34 -9.77
C GLY A 39 19.21 -32.29 -9.47
N LEU A 40 18.42 -33.21 -10.02
CA LEU A 40 17.00 -33.31 -9.72
C LEU A 40 16.76 -33.69 -8.25
N VAL A 41 17.55 -34.68 -7.75
CA VAL A 41 17.49 -35.07 -6.33
C VAL A 41 17.84 -33.91 -5.42
N LEU A 42 18.89 -33.16 -5.74
CA LEU A 42 19.31 -31.99 -4.98
C LEU A 42 18.26 -30.86 -5.02
N LEU A 43 17.59 -30.67 -6.15
CA LEU A 43 16.45 -29.71 -6.26
C LEU A 43 15.31 -30.09 -5.30
N VAL A 44 14.94 -31.38 -5.28
CA VAL A 44 13.89 -31.89 -4.37
C VAL A 44 14.30 -31.71 -2.91
N VAL A 45 15.54 -32.01 -2.57
CA VAL A 45 16.07 -31.82 -1.21
C VAL A 45 16.14 -30.34 -0.85
N GLY A 46 16.51 -29.47 -1.80
CA GLY A 46 16.47 -28.00 -1.61
C GLY A 46 15.07 -27.48 -1.32
N LEU A 47 14.07 -27.94 -2.08
CA LEU A 47 12.66 -27.60 -1.84
C LEU A 47 12.15 -28.15 -0.50
N ALA A 48 12.51 -29.39 -0.16
CA ALA A 48 12.17 -29.98 1.14
C ALA A 48 12.81 -29.19 2.30
N GLY A 49 14.08 -28.79 2.15
CA GLY A 49 14.79 -27.95 3.12
C GLY A 49 14.15 -26.56 3.28
N LEU A 50 13.68 -25.96 2.19
CA LEU A 50 12.94 -24.71 2.23
C LEU A 50 11.59 -24.90 2.97
N GLY A 51 10.85 -25.96 2.66
CA GLY A 51 9.60 -26.31 3.37
C GLY A 51 9.84 -26.53 4.86
N LEU A 52 10.90 -27.25 5.22
CA LEU A 52 11.29 -27.46 6.61
C LEU A 52 11.65 -26.14 7.32
N THR A 53 12.36 -25.24 6.64
CA THR A 53 12.69 -23.91 7.17
C THR A 53 11.42 -23.09 7.43
N CYS A 54 10.48 -23.10 6.49
CA CYS A 54 9.19 -22.41 6.66
C CYS A 54 8.38 -23.01 7.83
N ALA A 55 8.32 -24.35 7.94
CA ALA A 55 7.67 -25.02 9.06
C ALA A 55 8.33 -24.70 10.41
N ALA A 56 9.65 -24.68 10.44
CA ALA A 56 10.42 -24.33 11.63
C ALA A 56 10.21 -22.86 12.04
N LEU A 57 10.13 -21.92 11.09
CA LEU A 57 9.77 -20.53 11.34
C LEU A 57 8.35 -20.44 11.92
N TRP A 58 7.39 -21.17 11.35
CA TRP A 58 6.03 -21.23 11.88
C TRP A 58 6.02 -21.72 13.33
N TRP A 59 6.70 -22.81 13.65
CA TRP A 59 6.78 -23.32 15.02
C TRP A 59 7.50 -22.38 15.98
N THR A 60 8.48 -21.63 15.49
CA THR A 60 9.13 -20.56 16.27
C THR A 60 8.14 -19.46 16.64
N LEU A 61 7.21 -19.12 15.76
CA LEU A 61 6.20 -18.08 15.98
C LEU A 61 4.99 -18.60 16.75
N SER A 62 4.56 -19.85 16.55
CA SER A 62 3.33 -20.44 17.11
C SER A 62 3.53 -21.23 18.41
N ARG A 63 4.76 -21.48 18.84
CA ARG A 63 5.05 -22.29 20.04
C ARG A 63 5.82 -21.48 21.09
N ARG A 64 5.81 -21.97 22.34
CA ARG A 64 6.53 -21.38 23.49
C ARG A 64 7.51 -22.38 24.11
N GLY A 65 8.40 -21.88 24.95
CA GLY A 65 9.33 -22.70 25.74
C GLY A 65 10.37 -23.44 24.88
N PRO A 66 10.80 -24.64 25.27
CA PRO A 66 11.90 -25.36 24.63
C PRO A 66 11.61 -25.73 23.17
N VAL A 67 10.34 -25.95 22.81
CA VAL A 67 9.93 -26.24 21.43
C VAL A 67 10.22 -25.06 20.51
N ARG A 68 10.01 -23.82 20.99
CA ARG A 68 10.32 -22.60 20.24
C ARG A 68 11.81 -22.48 19.96
N ILE A 69 12.65 -22.78 20.96
CA ILE A 69 14.11 -22.73 20.82
C ILE A 69 14.58 -23.79 19.81
N ALA A 70 14.08 -25.03 19.94
CA ALA A 70 14.38 -26.12 19.01
C ALA A 70 13.96 -25.76 17.56
N ALA A 71 12.77 -25.17 17.40
CA ALA A 71 12.28 -24.72 16.11
C ALA A 71 13.15 -23.58 15.53
N ALA A 72 13.57 -22.63 16.35
CA ALA A 72 14.47 -21.54 15.92
C ALA A 72 15.83 -22.08 15.47
N LEU A 73 16.39 -23.03 16.21
CA LEU A 73 17.62 -23.70 15.81
C LEU A 73 17.46 -24.48 14.50
N LEU A 74 16.34 -25.17 14.31
CA LEU A 74 16.03 -25.89 13.08
C LEU A 74 15.84 -24.92 11.90
N ALA A 75 15.22 -23.75 12.11
CA ALA A 75 15.04 -22.72 11.09
C ALA A 75 16.38 -22.17 10.56
N VAL A 76 17.43 -22.22 11.38
CA VAL A 76 18.80 -21.86 10.96
C VAL A 76 19.54 -23.07 10.40
N ALA A 77 19.44 -24.22 11.05
CA ALA A 77 20.19 -25.43 10.68
C ALA A 77 19.75 -26.00 9.32
N ALA A 78 18.45 -25.94 8.99
CA ALA A 78 17.95 -26.49 7.73
C ALA A 78 18.54 -25.79 6.49
N PRO A 79 18.49 -24.45 6.33
CA PRO A 79 19.12 -23.79 5.19
C PRO A 79 20.65 -23.95 5.16
N VAL A 80 21.32 -23.96 6.32
CA VAL A 80 22.76 -24.21 6.41
C VAL A 80 23.10 -25.62 5.90
N GLY A 81 22.31 -26.62 6.30
CA GLY A 81 22.46 -28.00 5.83
C GLY A 81 22.28 -28.16 4.32
N VAL A 82 21.26 -27.45 3.77
CA VAL A 82 21.02 -27.42 2.32
C VAL A 82 22.21 -26.77 1.59
N ILE A 83 22.70 -25.63 2.06
CA ILE A 83 23.85 -24.93 1.47
C ILE A 83 25.09 -25.83 1.50
N ALA A 84 25.39 -26.46 2.64
CA ALA A 84 26.54 -27.38 2.78
C ALA A 84 26.43 -28.60 1.84
N MET A 85 25.23 -29.08 1.59
CA MET A 85 25.00 -30.18 0.66
C MET A 85 25.21 -29.77 -0.80
N PHE A 86 24.76 -28.59 -1.20
CA PHE A 86 25.03 -28.05 -2.53
C PHE A 86 26.51 -27.72 -2.73
N GLU A 87 27.20 -27.27 -1.69
CA GLU A 87 28.66 -27.05 -1.71
C GLU A 87 29.42 -28.37 -1.94
N ARG A 88 29.08 -29.41 -1.18
CA ARG A 88 29.70 -30.75 -1.34
C ARG A 88 29.46 -31.35 -2.73
N ALA A 89 28.34 -31.07 -3.34
CA ALA A 89 28.02 -31.50 -4.70
C ALA A 89 28.68 -30.63 -5.79
N ASN A 90 29.45 -29.61 -5.43
CA ASN A 90 29.97 -28.57 -6.35
C ASN A 90 28.88 -27.89 -7.21
N LEU A 91 27.66 -27.82 -6.71
CA LEU A 91 26.52 -27.18 -7.40
C LEU A 91 26.09 -25.83 -6.79
N LEU A 92 26.77 -25.39 -5.73
CA LEU A 92 26.44 -24.10 -5.08
C LEU A 92 26.57 -22.92 -6.07
N TRP A 93 27.60 -22.95 -6.92
CA TRP A 93 27.77 -21.93 -7.97
C TRP A 93 26.63 -21.93 -8.97
N VAL A 94 26.08 -23.11 -9.32
CA VAL A 94 24.92 -23.24 -10.23
C VAL A 94 23.70 -22.55 -9.64
N VAL A 95 23.41 -22.82 -8.36
CA VAL A 95 22.27 -22.18 -7.65
C VAL A 95 22.46 -20.66 -7.57
N THR A 96 23.68 -20.22 -7.22
CA THR A 96 24.01 -18.81 -7.11
C THR A 96 23.87 -18.09 -8.47
N VAL A 97 24.44 -18.66 -9.53
CA VAL A 97 24.35 -18.08 -10.89
C VAL A 97 22.90 -18.09 -11.37
N SER A 98 22.14 -19.17 -11.15
CA SER A 98 20.73 -19.24 -11.52
C SER A 98 19.90 -18.18 -10.77
N GLY A 99 20.15 -17.98 -9.48
CA GLY A 99 19.51 -16.93 -8.69
C GLY A 99 19.83 -15.52 -9.20
N LEU A 100 21.09 -15.26 -9.53
CA LEU A 100 21.52 -13.97 -10.10
C LEU A 100 20.89 -13.72 -11.49
N LEU A 101 20.83 -14.76 -12.34
CA LEU A 101 20.17 -14.69 -13.63
C LEU A 101 18.67 -14.43 -13.50
N TRP A 102 18.01 -15.06 -12.52
CA TRP A 102 16.60 -14.79 -12.24
C TRP A 102 16.38 -13.37 -11.77
N CYS A 103 17.19 -12.85 -10.86
CA CYS A 103 17.15 -11.44 -10.43
C CYS A 103 17.38 -10.50 -11.61
N ALA A 104 18.35 -10.78 -12.49
CA ALA A 104 18.61 -10.01 -13.69
C ALA A 104 17.43 -10.05 -14.68
N ALA A 105 16.78 -11.23 -14.83
CA ALA A 105 15.57 -11.39 -15.65
C ALA A 105 14.41 -10.53 -15.12
N VAL A 106 14.18 -10.57 -13.82
CA VAL A 106 13.14 -9.74 -13.17
C VAL A 106 13.44 -8.25 -13.33
N TRP A 107 14.68 -7.85 -13.06
CA TRP A 107 15.10 -6.45 -13.17
C TRP A 107 15.01 -5.92 -14.61
N SER A 108 15.54 -6.68 -15.55
CA SER A 108 15.52 -6.34 -16.99
C SER A 108 14.09 -6.35 -17.54
N GLY A 109 13.25 -7.30 -17.10
CA GLY A 109 11.83 -7.36 -17.47
C GLY A 109 11.04 -6.16 -16.93
N ARG A 110 11.26 -5.78 -15.68
CA ARG A 110 10.68 -4.54 -15.11
C ARG A 110 11.16 -3.29 -15.85
N TYR A 111 12.43 -3.24 -16.23
CA TYR A 111 12.97 -2.13 -17.04
C TYR A 111 12.30 -2.06 -18.42
N ALA A 112 12.15 -3.20 -19.11
CA ALA A 112 11.50 -3.27 -20.42
C ALA A 112 10.05 -2.76 -20.40
N LEU A 113 9.34 -2.97 -19.30
CA LEU A 113 7.94 -2.58 -19.12
C LEU A 113 7.75 -1.14 -18.60
N ARG A 114 8.82 -0.46 -18.16
CA ARG A 114 8.74 0.87 -17.52
C ARG A 114 8.06 1.95 -18.37
N SER A 115 8.23 1.94 -19.67
CA SER A 115 7.75 3.04 -20.55
C SER A 115 6.27 3.00 -20.89
N THR A 116 5.62 1.85 -20.71
CA THR A 116 4.20 1.68 -21.02
C THR A 116 3.28 2.02 -19.85
N GLY A 117 3.84 2.25 -18.65
CA GLY A 117 3.12 2.52 -17.41
C GLY A 117 3.02 3.97 -16.96
N LEU A 118 3.76 4.88 -17.60
CA LEU A 118 3.98 6.27 -17.13
C LEU A 118 2.72 7.15 -16.96
N ARG A 119 1.54 6.71 -17.38
CA ARG A 119 0.29 7.45 -17.18
C ARG A 119 -0.83 6.68 -16.47
N GLN A 120 -0.69 5.38 -16.24
CA GLN A 120 -1.82 4.57 -15.71
C GLN A 120 -2.01 4.62 -14.19
N GLY A 121 -1.09 5.18 -13.42
CA GLY A 121 -1.15 5.24 -11.95
C GLY A 121 -1.26 6.64 -11.35
N ARG A 122 -0.94 7.70 -12.09
CA ARG A 122 -1.01 9.06 -11.52
C ARG A 122 -2.45 9.51 -11.32
N LEU A 123 -2.75 9.97 -10.12
CA LEU A 123 -3.99 10.68 -9.83
C LEU A 123 -4.08 11.93 -10.71
N LYS A 124 -5.28 12.21 -11.21
CA LYS A 124 -5.52 13.43 -11.97
C LYS A 124 -5.36 14.63 -11.04
N GLU A 125 -4.51 15.56 -11.44
CA GLU A 125 -4.26 16.81 -10.74
C GLU A 125 -5.20 17.90 -11.26
N TYR A 126 -5.88 18.59 -10.34
CA TYR A 126 -6.75 19.71 -10.64
C TYR A 126 -6.10 20.98 -10.13
N ARG A 127 -5.94 21.98 -11.00
CA ARG A 127 -5.48 23.31 -10.60
C ARG A 127 -6.62 24.03 -9.93
N THR A 128 -6.39 24.51 -8.73
CA THR A 128 -7.35 25.31 -7.95
C THR A 128 -6.62 26.51 -7.38
N PRO A 129 -7.31 27.63 -7.15
CA PRO A 129 -6.70 28.80 -6.54
C PRO A 129 -6.17 28.47 -5.13
N PRO A 130 -5.20 29.24 -4.63
CA PRO A 130 -4.77 29.15 -3.25
C PRO A 130 -5.93 29.39 -2.27
N PRO A 131 -5.95 28.71 -1.11
CA PRO A 131 -6.94 28.99 -0.07
C PRO A 131 -6.71 30.38 0.51
N GLN A 132 -7.78 31.04 0.93
CA GLN A 132 -7.72 32.38 1.53
C GLN A 132 -7.76 32.35 3.05
N ARG A 133 -8.40 31.33 3.62
CA ARG A 133 -8.55 31.13 5.07
C ARG A 133 -8.22 29.68 5.46
N PRO A 134 -6.99 29.22 5.22
CA PRO A 134 -6.58 27.88 5.58
C PRO A 134 -6.49 27.74 7.11
N PHE A 135 -7.00 26.61 7.63
CA PHE A 135 -6.94 26.28 9.03
C PHE A 135 -6.15 24.97 9.22
N LEU A 136 -5.14 25.00 10.10
CA LEU A 136 -4.25 23.89 10.33
C LEU A 136 -4.23 23.47 11.80
N LEU A 137 -4.38 22.17 12.06
CA LEU A 137 -4.19 21.54 13.37
C LEU A 137 -2.81 20.88 13.41
N LEU A 138 -1.96 21.28 14.34
CA LEU A 138 -0.63 20.73 14.47
C LEU A 138 -0.50 20.00 15.81
N ASN A 139 -0.11 18.71 15.77
CA ASN A 139 0.20 17.94 16.97
C ASN A 139 1.71 18.04 17.27
N PRO A 140 2.13 18.76 18.31
CA PRO A 140 3.54 18.99 18.60
C PRO A 140 4.33 17.72 18.92
N ARG A 141 3.68 16.68 19.47
CA ARG A 141 4.31 15.37 19.75
C ARG A 141 4.47 14.47 18.54
N SER A 142 3.86 14.81 17.40
CA SER A 142 3.90 13.96 16.19
C SER A 142 5.33 13.78 15.68
N GLY A 143 5.67 12.52 15.36
CA GLY A 143 6.92 12.15 14.72
C GLY A 143 8.17 12.56 15.49
N GLY A 144 8.09 12.63 16.82
CA GLY A 144 9.22 13.03 17.66
C GLY A 144 9.50 14.53 17.63
N GLY A 145 8.45 15.37 17.58
CA GLY A 145 8.59 16.84 17.64
C GLY A 145 8.89 17.50 16.30
N LYS A 146 8.49 16.87 15.19
CA LYS A 146 8.70 17.45 13.83
C LYS A 146 8.05 18.82 13.66
N VAL A 147 6.95 19.11 14.35
CA VAL A 147 6.27 20.40 14.27
C VAL A 147 7.21 21.54 14.68
N GLU A 148 7.89 21.38 15.79
CA GLU A 148 8.86 22.37 16.31
C GLU A 148 10.17 22.33 15.51
N LYS A 149 10.71 21.13 15.26
CA LYS A 149 11.97 20.94 14.53
C LYS A 149 11.99 21.61 13.16
N PHE A 150 10.88 21.63 12.45
CA PHE A 150 10.74 22.23 11.11
C PHE A 150 10.02 23.57 11.12
N ALA A 151 9.82 24.19 12.29
CA ALA A 151 9.11 25.47 12.44
C ALA A 151 7.80 25.52 11.64
N LEU A 152 7.00 24.43 11.72
CA LEU A 152 5.81 24.28 10.87
C LEU A 152 4.73 25.31 11.18
N ARG A 153 4.63 25.75 12.45
CA ARG A 153 3.68 26.78 12.86
C ARG A 153 4.03 28.11 12.22
N GLU A 154 5.26 28.56 12.43
CA GLU A 154 5.75 29.85 11.94
C GLU A 154 5.68 29.94 10.42
N LYS A 155 6.08 28.86 9.73
CA LYS A 155 5.97 28.76 8.27
C LYS A 155 4.51 28.83 7.82
N ALA A 156 3.61 28.09 8.47
CA ALA A 156 2.19 28.08 8.11
C ALA A 156 1.53 29.46 8.33
N GLU A 157 1.79 30.09 9.46
CA GLU A 157 1.28 31.44 9.80
C GLU A 157 1.81 32.49 8.81
N SER A 158 3.08 32.40 8.41
CA SER A 158 3.67 33.29 7.39
C SER A 158 3.03 33.13 6.00
N LEU A 159 2.43 31.97 5.73
CA LEU A 159 1.67 31.68 4.51
C LEU A 159 0.16 32.01 4.65
N GLY A 160 -0.25 32.67 5.74
CA GLY A 160 -1.62 33.11 5.97
C GLY A 160 -2.54 32.06 6.60
N ALA A 161 -2.01 30.95 7.11
CA ALA A 161 -2.82 29.94 7.76
C ALA A 161 -3.11 30.31 9.23
N ARG A 162 -4.34 30.07 9.68
CA ARG A 162 -4.68 30.01 11.10
C ARG A 162 -4.22 28.67 11.66
N VAL A 163 -3.38 28.69 12.68
CA VAL A 163 -2.79 27.49 13.27
C VAL A 163 -3.29 27.27 14.69
N VAL A 164 -3.69 26.04 15.02
CA VAL A 164 -3.99 25.60 16.38
C VAL A 164 -3.06 24.44 16.72
N LEU A 165 -2.30 24.60 17.80
CA LEU A 165 -1.51 23.53 18.38
C LEU A 165 -2.41 22.68 19.26
N LEU A 166 -2.37 21.37 19.06
CA LEU A 166 -3.07 20.44 19.94
C LEU A 166 -2.31 20.36 21.28
N ASP A 167 -3.07 20.41 22.37
CA ASP A 167 -2.51 20.26 23.71
C ASP A 167 -2.08 18.80 23.91
N PRO A 168 -0.81 18.53 24.18
CA PRO A 168 -0.34 17.17 24.36
C PRO A 168 -0.76 16.56 25.72
N GLU A 169 -1.18 17.36 26.70
CA GLU A 169 -1.57 16.89 28.03
C GLU A 169 -3.06 16.55 28.13
N HIS A 170 -3.89 17.14 27.27
CA HIS A 170 -5.33 16.95 27.30
C HIS A 170 -5.85 16.33 26.01
N HIS A 171 -6.76 15.37 26.15
CA HIS A 171 -7.46 14.83 24.96
C HIS A 171 -8.41 15.88 24.38
N GLN A 172 -8.20 16.23 23.12
CA GLN A 172 -9.02 17.17 22.39
C GLN A 172 -9.79 16.46 21.27
N ASP A 173 -11.06 16.81 21.09
CA ASP A 173 -11.84 16.33 19.94
C ASP A 173 -11.39 17.11 18.68
N VAL A 174 -10.48 16.48 17.93
CA VAL A 174 -9.92 17.03 16.70
C VAL A 174 -11.00 17.28 15.65
N ALA A 175 -12.01 16.42 15.58
CA ALA A 175 -13.11 16.57 14.63
C ALA A 175 -14.01 17.78 15.01
N ALA A 176 -14.26 17.99 16.30
CA ALA A 176 -14.99 19.16 16.78
C ALA A 176 -14.24 20.47 16.47
N LEU A 177 -12.91 20.49 16.69
CA LEU A 177 -12.08 21.65 16.33
C LEU A 177 -12.11 21.93 14.82
N ALA A 178 -12.06 20.89 13.99
CA ALA A 178 -12.17 21.05 12.55
C ALA A 178 -13.54 21.58 12.12
N ARG A 179 -14.65 21.07 12.69
CA ARG A 179 -16.02 21.58 12.42
C ARG A 179 -16.19 23.05 12.86
N GLN A 180 -15.61 23.40 14.01
CA GLN A 180 -15.61 24.79 14.47
C GLN A 180 -14.88 25.71 13.48
N ALA A 181 -13.73 25.27 12.96
CA ALA A 181 -12.98 26.03 11.95
C ALA A 181 -13.80 26.23 10.68
N VAL A 182 -14.57 25.22 10.25
CA VAL A 182 -15.49 25.34 9.11
C VAL A 182 -16.58 26.38 9.40
N ALA A 183 -17.20 26.34 10.58
CA ALA A 183 -18.19 27.30 11.01
C ALA A 183 -17.62 28.74 11.06
N ASP A 184 -16.35 28.89 11.42
CA ASP A 184 -15.61 30.17 11.41
C ASP A 184 -15.23 30.61 9.98
N GLY A 185 -15.54 29.79 8.96
CA GLY A 185 -15.36 30.08 7.55
C GLY A 185 -14.00 29.69 6.97
N ALA A 186 -13.34 28.67 7.51
CA ALA A 186 -12.17 28.08 6.88
C ALA A 186 -12.52 27.51 5.50
N ASP A 187 -11.66 27.74 4.51
CA ASP A 187 -11.80 27.26 3.14
C ASP A 187 -10.86 26.10 2.79
N LEU A 188 -9.99 25.73 3.74
CA LEU A 188 -9.14 24.54 3.73
C LEU A 188 -8.92 24.06 5.16
N LEU A 189 -8.97 22.74 5.37
CA LEU A 189 -8.55 22.11 6.61
C LEU A 189 -7.23 21.36 6.39
N GLY A 190 -6.29 21.45 7.33
CA GLY A 190 -5.05 20.70 7.25
C GLY A 190 -4.61 20.18 8.62
N VAL A 191 -3.74 19.17 8.60
CA VAL A 191 -3.26 18.58 9.84
C VAL A 191 -1.81 18.09 9.73
N ALA A 192 -1.02 18.38 10.74
CA ALA A 192 0.27 17.75 11.02
C ALA A 192 0.08 16.80 12.20
N GLY A 193 -0.06 15.52 11.89
CA GLY A 193 -0.39 14.49 12.87
C GLY A 193 -0.16 13.08 12.33
N GLY A 194 -0.47 12.07 13.14
CA GLY A 194 -0.53 10.68 12.70
C GLY A 194 -1.70 10.42 11.76
N ASP A 195 -1.68 9.24 11.11
CA ASP A 195 -2.70 8.87 10.12
C ASP A 195 -4.13 8.86 10.72
N GLY A 196 -4.30 8.44 12.00
CA GLY A 196 -5.60 8.49 12.68
C GLY A 196 -6.13 9.93 12.86
N THR A 197 -5.28 10.87 13.28
CA THR A 197 -5.65 12.28 13.37
C THR A 197 -5.97 12.86 11.98
N GLN A 198 -5.21 12.46 10.96
CA GLN A 198 -5.48 12.83 9.57
C GLN A 198 -6.85 12.35 9.11
N ALA A 199 -7.23 11.11 9.44
CA ALA A 199 -8.52 10.55 9.06
C ALA A 199 -9.70 11.34 9.63
N LEU A 200 -9.63 11.77 10.89
CA LEU A 200 -10.68 12.56 11.54
C LEU A 200 -10.89 13.92 10.84
N VAL A 201 -9.81 14.65 10.56
CA VAL A 201 -9.90 15.96 9.89
C VAL A 201 -10.31 15.79 8.42
N ALA A 202 -9.82 14.73 7.76
CA ALA A 202 -10.19 14.40 6.38
C ALA A 202 -11.69 14.12 6.23
N ALA A 203 -12.30 13.43 7.22
CA ALA A 203 -13.74 13.18 7.22
C ALA A 203 -14.53 14.49 7.29
N VAL A 204 -14.17 15.42 8.18
CA VAL A 204 -14.81 16.75 8.27
C VAL A 204 -14.62 17.54 6.97
N ALA A 205 -13.42 17.51 6.39
CA ALA A 205 -13.17 18.18 5.11
C ALA A 205 -14.02 17.60 3.98
N ALA A 206 -14.18 16.25 3.94
CA ALA A 206 -15.01 15.58 2.95
C ALA A 206 -16.51 15.91 3.12
N GLU A 207 -17.00 15.90 4.37
CA GLU A 207 -18.39 16.24 4.73
C GLU A 207 -18.78 17.64 4.22
N HIS A 208 -17.86 18.61 4.34
CA HIS A 208 -18.08 19.99 3.92
C HIS A 208 -17.56 20.32 2.51
N GLY A 209 -17.05 19.33 1.77
CA GLY A 209 -16.52 19.51 0.41
C GLY A 209 -15.29 20.41 0.35
N LEU A 210 -14.57 20.58 1.47
CA LEU A 210 -13.35 21.40 1.57
C LEU A 210 -12.10 20.64 1.13
N PRO A 211 -11.08 21.32 0.60
CA PRO A 211 -9.78 20.74 0.40
C PRO A 211 -9.09 20.42 1.73
N PHE A 212 -8.41 19.29 1.78
CA PHE A 212 -7.68 18.78 2.91
C PHE A 212 -6.17 18.78 2.63
N LEU A 213 -5.38 19.36 3.53
CA LEU A 213 -3.93 19.41 3.46
C LEU A 213 -3.31 18.42 4.44
N VAL A 214 -2.51 17.49 3.92
CA VAL A 214 -1.71 16.56 4.73
C VAL A 214 -0.31 17.11 4.93
N ILE A 215 0.13 17.18 6.20
CA ILE A 215 1.51 17.51 6.56
C ILE A 215 2.16 16.25 7.15
N SER A 216 3.26 15.78 6.56
CA SER A 216 3.90 14.50 6.85
C SER A 216 4.69 14.50 8.18
N ALA A 217 4.08 15.00 9.25
CA ALA A 217 4.72 15.13 10.56
C ALA A 217 4.59 13.88 11.46
N GLY A 218 3.73 12.91 11.13
CA GLY A 218 3.54 11.69 11.92
C GLY A 218 4.74 10.73 11.85
N THR A 219 4.70 9.65 12.65
CA THR A 219 5.79 8.65 12.70
C THR A 219 5.81 7.76 11.46
N ARG A 220 4.65 7.30 10.98
CA ARG A 220 4.53 6.37 9.84
C ARG A 220 4.19 7.06 8.54
N ASN A 221 3.21 7.97 8.53
CA ASN A 221 2.81 8.81 7.39
C ASN A 221 2.50 8.02 6.12
N HIS A 222 1.84 6.85 6.23
CA HIS A 222 1.55 6.01 5.06
C HIS A 222 0.70 6.75 4.03
N PHE A 223 -0.32 7.48 4.49
CA PHE A 223 -1.16 8.26 3.60
C PHE A 223 -0.39 9.37 2.88
N ALA A 224 0.44 10.13 3.61
CA ALA A 224 1.29 11.15 3.03
C ALA A 224 2.28 10.58 2.00
N MET A 225 2.88 9.41 2.27
CA MET A 225 3.79 8.74 1.34
C MET A 225 3.08 8.30 0.06
N ASP A 226 1.83 7.81 0.14
CA ASP A 226 1.04 7.41 -1.02
C ASP A 226 0.62 8.62 -1.88
N LEU A 227 0.49 9.80 -1.26
CA LEU A 227 0.31 11.09 -1.94
C LEU A 227 1.60 11.62 -2.58
N GLY A 228 2.75 11.01 -2.30
CA GLY A 228 4.05 11.41 -2.80
C GLY A 228 4.71 12.56 -2.03
N LEU A 229 4.25 12.84 -0.82
CA LEU A 229 4.81 13.89 0.04
C LEU A 229 6.16 13.48 0.63
N ASP A 230 7.01 14.46 0.90
CA ASP A 230 8.29 14.23 1.57
C ASP A 230 8.04 13.87 3.04
N ARG A 231 8.60 12.74 3.46
CA ARG A 231 8.54 12.30 4.85
C ARG A 231 9.62 12.95 5.71
N ASP A 232 10.73 13.27 5.10
CA ASP A 232 11.91 13.75 5.81
C ASP A 232 11.87 15.27 6.01
N ASP A 233 11.22 15.99 5.08
CA ASP A 233 10.94 17.42 5.21
C ASP A 233 9.43 17.73 5.11
N PRO A 234 8.70 17.69 6.23
CA PRO A 234 7.28 18.00 6.26
C PRO A 234 6.96 19.48 5.97
N ALA A 235 7.94 20.38 6.04
CA ALA A 235 7.72 21.80 5.74
C ALA A 235 7.40 22.03 4.25
N THR A 236 7.87 21.15 3.35
CA THR A 236 7.53 21.21 1.91
C THR A 236 6.05 20.99 1.64
N CYS A 237 5.32 20.30 2.54
CA CYS A 237 3.88 20.12 2.40
C CYS A 237 3.12 21.46 2.41
N LEU A 238 3.63 22.47 3.12
CA LEU A 238 3.02 23.79 3.24
C LEU A 238 3.07 24.61 1.93
N ASP A 239 3.95 24.24 1.00
CA ASP A 239 4.02 24.89 -0.32
C ASP A 239 2.71 24.71 -1.10
N ALA A 240 1.90 23.71 -0.72
CA ALA A 240 0.54 23.56 -1.24
C ALA A 240 -0.39 24.74 -0.93
N LEU A 241 -0.10 25.54 0.07
CA LEU A 241 -0.92 26.73 0.40
C LEU A 241 -0.81 27.80 -0.69
N THR A 242 0.32 27.87 -1.38
CA THR A 242 0.57 28.84 -2.45
C THR A 242 0.55 28.21 -3.85
N ASP A 243 1.39 27.20 -4.11
CA ASP A 243 1.48 26.49 -5.40
C ASP A 243 1.08 25.02 -5.24
N GLY A 244 -0.22 24.78 -5.09
CA GLY A 244 -0.78 23.45 -4.91
C GLY A 244 -1.68 23.00 -6.04
N VAL A 245 -1.90 21.70 -6.07
CA VAL A 245 -2.90 21.03 -6.91
C VAL A 245 -3.80 20.17 -6.02
N GLU A 246 -5.01 19.90 -6.48
CA GLU A 246 -5.94 19.01 -5.79
C GLU A 246 -5.96 17.63 -6.43
N LEU A 247 -5.99 16.61 -5.60
CA LEU A 247 -6.25 15.23 -5.94
C LEU A 247 -7.63 14.84 -5.44
N ARG A 248 -8.32 13.94 -6.15
CA ARG A 248 -9.58 13.34 -5.70
C ARG A 248 -9.28 11.92 -5.26
N VAL A 249 -9.38 11.66 -3.97
CA VAL A 249 -9.09 10.36 -3.38
C VAL A 249 -10.31 9.80 -2.64
N ASP A 250 -10.31 8.50 -2.47
CA ASP A 250 -11.37 7.81 -1.75
C ASP A 250 -11.16 7.97 -0.23
N LEU A 251 -12.24 7.93 0.53
CA LEU A 251 -12.24 7.91 1.99
C LEU A 251 -13.00 6.69 2.46
N CYS A 252 -12.47 6.04 3.51
CA CYS A 252 -13.06 4.81 4.04
C CYS A 252 -13.55 4.98 5.46
N PHE A 253 -14.50 4.10 5.83
CA PHE A 253 -15.11 4.08 7.15
C PHE A 253 -15.24 2.65 7.64
N ALA A 254 -15.02 2.44 8.95
CA ALA A 254 -15.35 1.24 9.69
C ALA A 254 -16.43 1.60 10.72
N GLY A 255 -17.68 1.19 10.47
CA GLY A 255 -18.84 1.81 11.12
C GLY A 255 -18.88 3.31 10.76
N ASP A 256 -18.84 4.16 11.79
CA ASP A 256 -18.81 5.63 11.64
C ASP A 256 -17.39 6.22 11.75
N ARG A 257 -16.39 5.39 11.99
CA ARG A 257 -15.00 5.83 12.16
C ARG A 257 -14.28 5.91 10.80
N PRO A 258 -13.77 7.09 10.40
CA PRO A 258 -13.00 7.23 9.17
C PRO A 258 -11.61 6.60 9.29
N PHE A 259 -11.09 6.11 8.17
CA PHE A 259 -9.69 5.73 8.04
C PHE A 259 -9.14 6.05 6.64
N VAL A 260 -7.87 6.40 6.58
CA VAL A 260 -7.19 6.76 5.34
C VAL A 260 -6.26 5.66 4.83
N ASN A 261 -5.81 4.75 5.69
CA ASN A 261 -4.95 3.62 5.32
C ASN A 261 -5.68 2.28 5.42
N ASN A 262 -5.95 1.80 6.63
CA ASN A 262 -6.55 0.50 6.84
C ASN A 262 -7.24 0.35 8.19
N ALA A 263 -8.16 -0.62 8.21
CA ALA A 263 -8.75 -1.21 9.40
C ALA A 263 -8.29 -2.67 9.51
N SER A 264 -7.77 -3.06 10.66
CA SER A 264 -7.27 -4.42 10.92
C SER A 264 -8.04 -5.09 12.06
N PHE A 265 -8.47 -6.32 11.80
CA PHE A 265 -9.31 -7.13 12.67
C PHE A 265 -8.59 -8.42 13.07
N GLY A 266 -8.89 -8.95 14.25
CA GLY A 266 -8.31 -10.19 14.76
C GLY A 266 -6.93 -9.98 15.37
N VAL A 267 -5.98 -10.87 15.05
CA VAL A 267 -4.64 -10.92 15.66
C VAL A 267 -3.95 -9.56 15.73
N TYR A 268 -4.01 -8.78 14.68
CA TYR A 268 -3.32 -7.48 14.63
C TYR A 268 -4.01 -6.43 15.51
N GLY A 269 -5.33 -6.41 15.56
CA GLY A 269 -6.10 -5.50 16.44
C GLY A 269 -5.75 -5.75 17.92
N ALA A 270 -5.73 -7.01 18.34
CA ALA A 270 -5.38 -7.41 19.69
C ALA A 270 -3.93 -7.07 20.08
N VAL A 271 -2.97 -7.22 19.13
CA VAL A 271 -1.56 -6.85 19.37
C VAL A 271 -1.40 -5.34 19.56
N VAL A 272 -2.08 -4.52 18.76
CA VAL A 272 -1.97 -3.05 18.85
C VAL A 272 -2.56 -2.52 20.17
N GLN A 273 -3.56 -3.20 20.75
CA GLN A 273 -4.16 -2.82 22.02
C GLN A 273 -3.39 -3.28 23.26
N SER A 274 -2.42 -4.18 23.10
CA SER A 274 -1.61 -4.65 24.23
C SER A 274 -0.87 -3.51 24.91
N PRO A 275 -0.92 -3.40 26.26
CA PRO A 275 -0.27 -2.31 26.99
C PRO A 275 1.23 -2.18 26.71
N GLY A 276 1.93 -3.30 26.52
CA GLY A 276 3.37 -3.32 26.19
C GLY A 276 3.70 -2.92 24.76
N TYR A 277 2.72 -2.85 23.85
CA TYR A 277 2.97 -2.59 22.42
C TYR A 277 3.57 -1.21 22.13
N ARG A 278 3.28 -0.21 22.96
CA ARG A 278 3.83 1.15 22.79
C ARG A 278 5.31 1.21 23.10
N ASP A 279 5.75 0.43 24.09
CA ASP A 279 7.12 0.46 24.62
C ASP A 279 8.03 -0.57 23.92
N ASP A 280 7.53 -1.79 23.69
CA ASP A 280 8.24 -2.84 22.95
C ASP A 280 7.30 -3.57 21.97
N LYS A 281 7.26 -3.08 20.73
CA LYS A 281 6.40 -3.62 19.65
C LYS A 281 6.78 -5.03 19.25
N VAL A 282 8.07 -5.34 19.22
CA VAL A 282 8.58 -6.63 18.75
C VAL A 282 8.43 -7.68 19.84
N GLY A 283 8.81 -7.37 21.07
CA GLY A 283 8.67 -8.28 22.21
C GLY A 283 7.23 -8.65 22.48
N THR A 284 6.34 -7.65 22.56
CA THR A 284 4.90 -7.86 22.76
C THR A 284 4.25 -8.68 21.64
N ALA A 285 4.59 -8.39 20.36
CA ALA A 285 4.08 -9.17 19.25
C ALA A 285 4.57 -10.63 19.33
N LEU A 286 5.84 -10.86 19.65
CA LEU A 286 6.40 -12.21 19.76
C LEU A 286 5.82 -13.01 20.95
N GLU A 287 5.42 -12.34 22.03
CA GLU A 287 4.76 -13.00 23.17
C GLU A 287 3.33 -13.41 22.85
N LEU A 288 2.58 -12.56 22.19
CA LEU A 288 1.16 -12.79 21.88
C LEU A 288 0.96 -13.67 20.64
N LEU A 289 1.90 -13.64 19.68
CA LEU A 289 1.79 -14.33 18.41
C LEU A 289 1.42 -15.83 18.54
N PRO A 290 2.01 -16.63 19.45
CA PRO A 290 1.65 -18.04 19.59
C PRO A 290 0.18 -18.25 19.94
N GLU A 291 -0.38 -17.47 20.88
CA GLU A 291 -1.78 -17.59 21.29
C GLU A 291 -2.76 -17.16 20.20
N LEU A 292 -2.38 -16.11 19.48
CA LEU A 292 -3.18 -15.55 18.41
C LEU A 292 -3.18 -16.46 17.17
N LEU A 293 -2.02 -17.02 16.79
CA LEU A 293 -1.90 -17.94 15.65
C LEU A 293 -2.51 -19.32 15.93
N THR A 294 -2.50 -19.78 17.19
CA THR A 294 -3.12 -21.05 17.59
C THR A 294 -4.59 -20.91 18.00
N ARG A 295 -5.19 -19.72 17.81
CA ARG A 295 -6.60 -19.40 18.12
C ARG A 295 -6.99 -19.64 19.59
N GLN A 296 -6.04 -19.52 20.49
CA GLN A 296 -6.32 -19.67 21.94
C GLN A 296 -6.92 -18.39 22.54
N ARG A 297 -6.85 -17.25 21.81
CA ARG A 297 -7.40 -15.96 22.23
C ARG A 297 -8.06 -15.22 21.06
N GLY A 298 -9.08 -14.46 21.39
CA GLY A 298 -9.82 -13.58 20.51
C GLY A 298 -11.13 -14.18 19.97
N PRO A 299 -12.06 -13.33 19.56
CA PRO A 299 -13.33 -13.76 19.00
C PRO A 299 -13.13 -14.40 17.61
N ARG A 300 -14.01 -15.32 17.26
CA ARG A 300 -14.06 -15.90 15.93
C ARG A 300 -14.65 -14.90 14.95
N LEU A 301 -13.91 -14.62 13.91
CA LEU A 301 -14.32 -13.67 12.89
C LEU A 301 -15.05 -14.36 11.74
N THR A 302 -16.00 -13.65 11.16
CA THR A 302 -16.58 -13.96 9.85
C THR A 302 -16.54 -12.69 9.01
N ALA A 303 -15.94 -12.76 7.82
CA ALA A 303 -15.87 -11.62 6.93
C ALA A 303 -16.69 -11.87 5.66
N HIS A 304 -17.60 -10.96 5.35
CA HIS A 304 -18.42 -10.97 4.13
C HIS A 304 -17.99 -9.83 3.21
N ALA A 305 -17.65 -10.14 1.96
CA ALA A 305 -17.18 -9.16 1.00
C ALA A 305 -17.69 -9.46 -0.41
N ASP A 306 -18.52 -8.59 -0.99
CA ASP A 306 -19.09 -8.70 -2.36
C ASP A 306 -19.59 -10.13 -2.69
N GLY A 307 -20.29 -10.79 -1.75
CA GLY A 307 -20.84 -12.15 -1.93
C GLY A 307 -19.89 -13.30 -1.59
N THR A 308 -18.64 -13.02 -1.21
CA THR A 308 -17.71 -14.03 -0.70
C THR A 308 -17.69 -14.00 0.83
N THR A 309 -17.73 -15.19 1.44
CA THR A 309 -17.65 -15.34 2.91
C THR A 309 -16.36 -16.05 3.30
N PHE A 310 -15.64 -15.45 4.24
CA PHE A 310 -14.44 -16.02 4.87
C PHE A 310 -14.82 -16.41 6.29
N THR A 311 -14.78 -17.69 6.57
CA THR A 311 -15.10 -18.22 7.90
C THR A 311 -13.83 -18.41 8.71
N ASP A 312 -13.85 -17.83 9.90
CA ASP A 312 -12.83 -17.99 10.93
C ASP A 312 -11.40 -17.60 10.47
N PRO A 313 -11.20 -16.43 9.81
CA PRO A 313 -9.88 -15.92 9.55
C PRO A 313 -9.21 -15.47 10.85
N GLN A 314 -7.89 -15.66 10.97
CA GLN A 314 -7.11 -15.18 12.13
C GLN A 314 -6.90 -13.67 12.07
N ALA A 315 -6.80 -13.11 10.86
CA ALA A 315 -6.71 -11.69 10.65
C ALA A 315 -7.40 -11.28 9.34
N VAL A 316 -8.03 -10.12 9.38
CA VAL A 316 -8.57 -9.44 8.19
C VAL A 316 -8.04 -8.02 8.18
N LEU A 317 -7.43 -7.62 7.07
CA LEU A 317 -7.02 -6.25 6.81
C LEU A 317 -7.89 -5.66 5.70
N VAL A 318 -8.60 -4.59 6.01
CA VAL A 318 -9.40 -3.83 5.04
C VAL A 318 -8.71 -2.51 4.78
N SER A 319 -8.26 -2.26 3.56
CA SER A 319 -7.50 -1.05 3.21
C SER A 319 -8.29 -0.10 2.32
N ASN A 320 -8.02 1.19 2.49
CA ASN A 320 -8.48 2.24 1.58
C ASN A 320 -7.73 2.11 0.25
N ASN A 321 -8.33 1.45 -0.70
CA ASN A 321 -7.71 0.99 -1.93
C ASN A 321 -6.69 -0.18 -1.74
N PRO A 322 -6.53 -1.06 -2.73
CA PRO A 322 -5.71 -2.25 -2.60
C PRO A 322 -4.21 -1.95 -2.47
N TYR A 323 -3.54 -2.62 -1.55
CA TYR A 323 -2.09 -2.65 -1.49
C TYR A 323 -1.48 -3.44 -2.65
N ARG A 324 -0.24 -3.12 -2.99
CA ARG A 324 0.58 -3.94 -3.89
C ARG A 324 1.20 -5.10 -3.09
N ILE A 325 0.79 -6.30 -3.40
CA ILE A 325 1.31 -7.53 -2.78
C ILE A 325 2.46 -8.10 -3.61
N ASP A 326 2.49 -7.81 -4.91
CA ASP A 326 3.45 -8.30 -5.89
C ASP A 326 4.83 -7.62 -5.83
N ASP A 327 5.05 -6.70 -4.91
CA ASP A 327 6.32 -5.99 -4.72
C ASP A 327 6.79 -6.07 -3.25
N PRO A 328 7.67 -7.04 -2.91
CA PRO A 328 8.18 -7.18 -1.54
C PRO A 328 8.92 -5.94 -1.02
N LEU A 329 9.52 -5.15 -1.92
CA LEU A 329 10.19 -3.89 -1.58
C LEU A 329 9.23 -2.69 -1.52
N GLY A 330 8.05 -2.81 -2.12
CA GLY A 330 6.97 -1.82 -2.10
C GLY A 330 5.84 -2.17 -1.13
N PHE A 331 6.07 -3.12 -0.22
CA PHE A 331 5.08 -3.57 0.76
C PHE A 331 4.55 -2.39 1.59
N GLY A 332 3.23 -2.18 1.54
CA GLY A 332 2.58 -1.07 2.23
C GLY A 332 2.29 0.17 1.39
N ARG A 333 2.62 0.19 0.10
CA ARG A 333 2.21 1.26 -0.82
C ARG A 333 1.00 0.88 -1.65
N ARG A 334 0.12 1.84 -1.87
CA ARG A 334 -1.06 1.70 -2.73
C ARG A 334 -0.78 2.30 -4.10
N GLN A 335 -1.18 1.58 -5.14
CA GLN A 335 -0.97 2.05 -6.51
C GLN A 335 -1.91 3.20 -6.87
N ARG A 336 -3.09 3.22 -6.27
CA ARG A 336 -4.15 4.21 -6.50
C ARG A 336 -4.85 4.50 -5.19
N LEU A 337 -5.32 5.73 -5.04
CA LEU A 337 -6.14 6.17 -3.93
C LEU A 337 -7.56 6.55 -4.37
N ASN A 338 -7.95 6.14 -5.59
CA ASN A 338 -9.24 6.50 -6.20
C ASN A 338 -9.86 5.35 -7.01
N SER A 339 -9.59 4.10 -6.66
CA SER A 339 -10.14 2.95 -7.37
C SER A 339 -11.64 2.73 -7.07
N GLY A 340 -12.12 3.29 -5.97
CA GLY A 340 -13.48 3.07 -5.46
C GLY A 340 -13.68 1.64 -4.96
N ARG A 341 -12.60 0.96 -4.54
CA ARG A 341 -12.65 -0.39 -3.99
C ARG A 341 -11.78 -0.50 -2.75
N LEU A 342 -12.29 -1.17 -1.73
CA LEU A 342 -11.53 -1.63 -0.59
C LEU A 342 -10.55 -2.72 -1.05
N GLY A 343 -9.34 -2.70 -0.53
CA GLY A 343 -8.44 -3.85 -0.58
C GLY A 343 -8.72 -4.73 0.63
N VAL A 344 -8.81 -6.04 0.44
CA VAL A 344 -9.05 -6.99 1.52
C VAL A 344 -7.96 -8.04 1.49
N LEU A 345 -7.33 -8.24 2.64
CA LEU A 345 -6.40 -9.33 2.89
C LEU A 345 -6.96 -10.17 4.02
N SER A 346 -7.22 -11.43 3.76
CA SER A 346 -7.64 -12.40 4.76
C SER A 346 -6.55 -13.43 4.98
N VAL A 347 -6.19 -13.65 6.22
CA VAL A 347 -5.16 -14.63 6.62
C VAL A 347 -5.83 -15.71 7.42
N LYS A 348 -5.71 -16.95 6.92
CA LYS A 348 -6.10 -18.16 7.64
C LYS A 348 -4.98 -19.16 7.47
N VAL A 349 -4.36 -19.58 8.57
CA VAL A 349 -3.24 -20.52 8.58
C VAL A 349 -3.48 -21.51 9.72
N ASP A 350 -3.85 -22.72 9.36
CA ASP A 350 -4.15 -23.79 10.32
C ASP A 350 -2.99 -24.77 10.51
N SER A 351 -1.99 -24.74 9.59
CA SER A 351 -0.86 -25.67 9.60
C SER A 351 0.46 -25.03 9.16
N ALA A 352 1.57 -25.70 9.47
CA ALA A 352 2.89 -25.31 9.00
C ALA A 352 3.03 -25.39 7.46
N ILE A 353 2.25 -26.27 6.82
CA ILE A 353 2.21 -26.43 5.36
C ILE A 353 1.57 -25.21 4.73
N GLU A 354 0.40 -24.80 5.22
CA GLU A 354 -0.29 -23.57 4.76
C GLU A 354 0.55 -22.33 5.00
N ALA A 355 1.28 -22.26 6.14
CA ALA A 355 2.23 -21.18 6.39
C ALA A 355 3.36 -21.14 5.36
N ALA A 356 3.88 -22.30 4.96
CA ALA A 356 4.92 -22.41 3.94
C ALA A 356 4.39 -22.03 2.56
N GLU A 357 3.20 -22.49 2.18
CA GLU A 357 2.53 -22.09 0.93
C GLU A 357 2.32 -20.56 0.86
N LEU A 358 1.88 -19.95 1.96
CA LEU A 358 1.66 -18.51 2.06
C LEU A 358 2.96 -17.71 1.89
N LEU A 359 4.09 -18.21 2.38
CA LEU A 359 5.42 -17.58 2.20
C LEU A 359 5.96 -17.75 0.77
N LEU A 360 5.64 -18.87 0.12
CA LEU A 360 6.10 -19.18 -1.23
C LEU A 360 5.24 -18.53 -2.32
N ASP A 361 3.95 -18.41 -2.08
CA ASP A 361 3.01 -17.71 -2.95
C ASP A 361 2.29 -16.59 -2.19
N PRO A 362 2.81 -15.36 -2.25
CA PRO A 362 2.13 -14.22 -1.64
C PRO A 362 0.73 -13.93 -2.23
N GLN A 363 0.35 -14.55 -3.35
CA GLN A 363 -1.02 -14.50 -3.87
C GLN A 363 -1.96 -15.46 -3.12
N GLY A 364 -1.42 -16.40 -2.35
CA GLY A 364 -2.14 -17.26 -1.42
C GLY A 364 -2.74 -16.51 -0.21
N PHE A 365 -2.29 -15.29 0.08
CA PHE A 365 -3.11 -14.36 0.86
C PHE A 365 -4.42 -14.16 0.08
N GLY A 366 -5.56 -14.47 0.69
CA GLY A 366 -6.87 -14.19 0.11
C GLY A 366 -7.04 -12.69 -0.17
N ALA A 367 -6.24 -12.22 -1.15
CA ALA A 367 -6.21 -10.82 -1.55
C ALA A 367 -7.25 -10.56 -2.62
N PHE A 368 -8.23 -9.77 -2.33
CA PHE A 368 -9.28 -9.39 -3.26
C PHE A 368 -9.71 -7.94 -3.06
N THR A 369 -10.63 -7.49 -3.87
CA THR A 369 -11.17 -6.14 -3.75
C THR A 369 -12.69 -6.19 -3.62
N ALA A 370 -13.23 -5.35 -2.73
CA ALA A 370 -14.66 -5.27 -2.48
C ALA A 370 -15.15 -3.81 -2.48
N HIS A 371 -16.45 -3.61 -2.62
CA HIS A 371 -17.08 -2.30 -2.42
C HIS A 371 -17.46 -2.10 -0.95
N GLU A 372 -17.77 -3.20 -0.29
CA GLU A 372 -18.15 -3.25 1.10
C GLU A 372 -17.62 -4.54 1.74
N VAL A 373 -17.26 -4.44 3.00
CA VAL A 373 -16.84 -5.59 3.82
C VAL A 373 -17.56 -5.51 5.14
N ILE A 374 -18.22 -6.59 5.55
CA ILE A 374 -18.86 -6.72 6.86
C ILE A 374 -18.06 -7.73 7.66
N ILE A 375 -17.56 -7.30 8.82
CA ILE A 375 -16.84 -8.14 9.77
C ILE A 375 -17.77 -8.42 10.94
N ASP A 376 -18.14 -9.67 11.08
CA ASP A 376 -18.91 -10.18 12.22
C ASP A 376 -18.04 -11.03 13.15
N ALA A 377 -18.49 -11.23 14.38
CA ALA A 377 -17.79 -12.03 15.37
C ALA A 377 -18.75 -12.62 16.39
N ASP A 378 -18.29 -13.66 17.10
CA ASP A 378 -19.00 -14.26 18.23
C ASP A 378 -18.94 -13.41 19.53
N ALA A 379 -18.56 -12.13 19.41
CA ALA A 379 -18.50 -11.15 20.48
C ALA A 379 -19.26 -9.86 20.09
N PRO A 380 -19.89 -9.15 21.03
CA PRO A 380 -20.67 -7.94 20.75
C PRO A 380 -19.79 -6.74 20.36
N GLN A 381 -18.50 -6.82 20.63
CA GLN A 381 -17.52 -5.78 20.33
C GLN A 381 -16.21 -6.40 19.83
N LEU A 382 -15.54 -5.72 18.93
CA LEU A 382 -14.26 -6.07 18.38
C LEU A 382 -13.21 -5.00 18.66
N GLU A 383 -12.01 -5.46 18.99
CA GLU A 383 -10.80 -4.65 19.00
C GLU A 383 -10.29 -4.50 17.58
N VAL A 384 -10.23 -3.26 17.09
CA VAL A 384 -9.87 -2.92 15.72
C VAL A 384 -8.70 -1.96 15.72
N GLY A 385 -7.70 -2.21 14.88
CA GLY A 385 -6.65 -1.24 14.60
C GLY A 385 -7.06 -0.35 13.43
N LEU A 386 -7.38 0.92 13.68
CA LEU A 386 -7.67 1.90 12.64
C LEU A 386 -6.46 2.82 12.43
N ASP A 387 -5.87 2.80 11.24
CA ASP A 387 -4.67 3.61 10.91
C ASP A 387 -3.54 3.49 11.94
N GLY A 388 -3.48 2.34 12.64
CA GLY A 388 -2.52 2.05 13.70
C GLY A 388 -2.91 2.52 15.10
N GLU A 389 -4.13 3.01 15.30
CA GLU A 389 -4.73 3.33 16.59
C GLU A 389 -5.71 2.24 17.00
N ALA A 390 -5.71 1.90 18.30
CA ALA A 390 -6.61 0.90 18.85
C ALA A 390 -7.99 1.53 19.14
N VAL A 391 -9.04 0.92 18.61
CA VAL A 391 -10.43 1.31 18.85
C VAL A 391 -11.29 0.08 19.09
N THR A 392 -12.38 0.24 19.85
CA THR A 392 -13.39 -0.81 20.06
C THR A 392 -14.63 -0.45 19.25
N LEU A 393 -15.10 -1.38 18.41
CA LEU A 393 -16.29 -1.22 17.58
C LEU A 393 -17.31 -2.32 17.88
N SER A 394 -18.60 -1.97 17.81
CA SER A 394 -19.68 -2.96 17.95
C SER A 394 -19.81 -3.82 16.70
N THR A 395 -20.07 -5.11 16.86
CA THR A 395 -20.32 -6.05 15.76
C THR A 395 -21.77 -6.01 15.29
N PRO A 396 -22.05 -6.23 14.01
CA PRO A 396 -21.08 -6.35 12.91
C PRO A 396 -20.46 -5.00 12.50
N VAL A 397 -19.17 -5.00 12.19
CA VAL A 397 -18.46 -3.79 11.70
C VAL A 397 -18.58 -3.72 10.18
N ARG A 398 -19.22 -2.68 9.68
CA ARG A 398 -19.37 -2.43 8.24
C ARG A 398 -18.27 -1.51 7.76
N CYS A 399 -17.37 -2.00 6.89
CA CYS A 399 -16.36 -1.22 6.19
C CYS A 399 -16.89 -0.80 4.83
N ARG A 400 -16.91 0.52 4.56
CA ARG A 400 -17.35 1.10 3.30
C ARG A 400 -16.35 2.08 2.73
N ILE A 401 -16.41 2.32 1.41
CA ILE A 401 -15.58 3.27 0.71
C ILE A 401 -16.41 4.31 -0.01
N GLU A 402 -16.11 5.58 0.25
CA GLU A 402 -16.70 6.71 -0.43
C GLU A 402 -15.77 7.19 -1.54
N ARG A 403 -16.24 7.02 -2.78
CA ARG A 403 -15.42 7.24 -3.97
C ARG A 403 -15.15 8.71 -4.20
N ARG A 404 -13.84 9.07 -4.26
CA ARG A 404 -13.39 10.44 -4.54
C ARG A 404 -14.00 11.50 -3.62
N ALA A 405 -14.39 11.09 -2.41
CA ALA A 405 -15.03 11.95 -1.44
C ALA A 405 -14.09 13.04 -0.91
N LEU A 406 -12.79 12.74 -0.85
CA LEU A 406 -11.80 13.63 -0.28
C LEU A 406 -11.04 14.41 -1.37
N ARG A 407 -11.01 15.73 -1.25
CA ARG A 407 -10.18 16.64 -2.03
C ARG A 407 -8.88 16.86 -1.28
N VAL A 408 -7.77 16.28 -1.73
CA VAL A 408 -6.48 16.46 -1.06
C VAL A 408 -5.65 17.48 -1.82
N ARG A 409 -5.32 18.59 -1.14
CA ARG A 409 -4.43 19.60 -1.67
C ARG A 409 -2.99 19.24 -1.34
N VAL A 410 -2.15 19.20 -2.36
CA VAL A 410 -0.73 18.79 -2.27
C VAL A 410 0.15 19.76 -3.04
N PRO A 411 1.43 19.92 -2.69
CA PRO A 411 2.38 20.68 -3.49
C PRO A 411 2.44 20.14 -4.93
N ARG A 412 2.72 21.00 -5.88
CA ARG A 412 2.90 20.59 -7.29
C ARG A 412 4.14 19.72 -7.44
N GLU A 413 5.23 20.09 -6.79
CA GLU A 413 6.45 19.30 -6.73
C GLU A 413 6.42 18.37 -5.52
N ARG A 414 6.44 17.07 -5.80
CA ARG A 414 6.39 16.01 -4.78
C ARG A 414 7.46 14.99 -5.07
N PRO A 415 8.59 15.01 -4.34
CA PRO A 415 9.71 14.10 -4.58
C PRO A 415 9.36 12.63 -4.35
N GLY A 416 8.38 12.37 -3.48
CA GLY A 416 7.94 11.01 -3.14
C GLY A 416 6.93 10.39 -4.11
N VAL A 417 6.55 11.07 -5.22
CA VAL A 417 5.71 10.41 -6.25
C VAL A 417 6.53 9.30 -6.90
N PRO A 418 6.31 8.03 -6.56
CA PRO A 418 7.14 6.97 -7.07
C PRO A 418 6.85 6.76 -8.55
N ASP A 419 7.90 6.63 -9.34
CA ASP A 419 7.83 5.89 -10.59
C ASP A 419 7.62 4.41 -10.21
N LEU A 420 6.36 4.03 -10.05
CA LEU A 420 6.01 2.65 -9.72
C LEU A 420 6.53 1.73 -10.82
N PRO A 421 7.46 0.81 -10.51
CA PRO A 421 7.91 -0.16 -11.50
C PRO A 421 6.69 -0.94 -11.99
N PRO A 422 6.54 -1.14 -13.31
CA PRO A 422 5.40 -1.87 -13.85
C PRO A 422 5.40 -3.31 -13.32
N ARG A 423 4.19 -3.87 -13.18
CA ARG A 423 4.05 -5.30 -12.88
C ARG A 423 4.78 -6.12 -13.92
N LEU A 424 5.52 -7.14 -13.47
CA LEU A 424 6.19 -8.07 -14.37
C LEU A 424 5.13 -8.96 -15.03
N ASP A 425 4.82 -8.69 -16.29
CA ASP A 425 3.89 -9.47 -17.10
C ASP A 425 4.67 -10.20 -18.20
N TRP A 426 4.87 -11.50 -17.99
CA TRP A 426 5.58 -12.37 -18.93
C TRP A 426 4.90 -12.49 -20.29
N ARG A 427 3.57 -12.37 -20.36
CA ARG A 427 2.84 -12.36 -21.63
C ARG A 427 3.13 -11.08 -22.41
N ARG A 428 3.18 -9.96 -21.71
CA ARG A 428 3.49 -8.65 -22.28
C ARG A 428 4.96 -8.57 -22.70
N LEU A 429 5.88 -9.13 -21.89
CA LEU A 429 7.30 -9.23 -22.23
C LEU A 429 7.51 -10.06 -23.51
N ARG A 430 6.84 -11.20 -23.66
CA ARG A 430 6.91 -12.02 -24.88
C ARG A 430 6.41 -11.26 -26.10
N LYS A 431 5.31 -10.53 -26.00
CA LYS A 431 4.79 -9.69 -27.09
C LYS A 431 5.77 -8.58 -27.46
N LEU A 432 6.41 -7.95 -26.48
CA LEU A 432 7.42 -6.91 -26.70
C LEU A 432 8.68 -7.48 -27.33
N ALA A 433 9.18 -8.61 -26.86
CA ALA A 433 10.35 -9.28 -27.40
C ALA A 433 10.16 -9.77 -28.84
N ALA A 434 8.93 -10.20 -29.19
CA ALA A 434 8.56 -10.63 -30.54
C ALA A 434 8.30 -9.47 -31.51
N ALA A 435 8.23 -8.23 -31.04
CA ALA A 435 8.08 -7.08 -31.91
C ALA A 435 9.34 -6.86 -32.74
N VAL A 436 9.30 -7.28 -34.00
CA VAL A 436 10.35 -7.06 -34.98
C VAL A 436 9.90 -5.93 -35.90
N GLY A 437 10.61 -4.77 -35.88
CA GLY A 437 10.56 -3.78 -36.94
C GLY A 437 9.25 -3.02 -37.17
N ARG A 438 8.25 -3.14 -36.27
CA ARG A 438 7.06 -2.30 -36.36
C ARG A 438 7.33 -0.98 -35.66
N THR A 439 7.62 0.05 -36.43
CA THR A 439 7.49 1.45 -36.00
C THR A 439 6.09 1.60 -35.36
N ALA A 440 6.06 2.12 -34.15
CA ALA A 440 4.82 2.42 -33.47
C ALA A 440 3.99 3.34 -34.39
N VAL A 441 2.87 2.84 -34.90
CA VAL A 441 1.83 3.70 -35.44
C VAL A 441 1.41 4.61 -34.29
N PRO A 442 1.57 5.93 -34.40
CA PRO A 442 1.14 6.82 -33.34
C PRO A 442 -0.35 6.57 -33.13
N ALA A 443 -0.74 6.34 -31.86
CA ALA A 443 -2.14 6.22 -31.50
C ALA A 443 -2.86 7.43 -32.12
N ARG A 444 -3.84 7.17 -32.99
CA ARG A 444 -4.70 8.21 -33.54
C ARG A 444 -5.19 9.07 -32.39
N PRO A 445 -4.99 10.40 -32.46
CA PRO A 445 -5.57 11.27 -31.47
C PRO A 445 -7.09 11.02 -31.47
N TRP A 446 -7.63 10.85 -30.29
CA TRP A 446 -9.09 10.73 -30.09
C TRP A 446 -9.75 11.92 -30.80
N PRO A 447 -10.80 11.71 -31.63
CA PRO A 447 -11.47 12.81 -32.29
C PRO A 447 -11.92 13.80 -31.22
N THR A 448 -11.36 15.00 -31.30
CA THR A 448 -11.85 16.15 -30.56
C THR A 448 -13.33 16.32 -30.91
N SER A 449 -14.17 16.39 -29.91
CA SER A 449 -15.59 16.64 -29.99
C SER A 449 -15.87 17.66 -31.09
N ARG A 450 -16.77 17.30 -32.02
CA ARG A 450 -17.33 18.21 -33.03
C ARG A 450 -17.82 19.48 -32.32
N PRO A 451 -17.53 20.68 -32.89
CA PRO A 451 -18.16 21.88 -32.39
C PRO A 451 -19.68 21.73 -32.54
N HIS A 452 -20.40 22.14 -31.51
CA HIS A 452 -21.84 22.30 -31.53
C HIS A 452 -22.21 23.10 -32.79
N ARG A 453 -22.97 22.52 -33.67
CA ARG A 453 -23.68 23.27 -34.70
C ARG A 453 -24.73 24.10 -33.98
N ASP A 454 -24.59 25.40 -34.12
CA ASP A 454 -25.63 26.37 -33.75
C ASP A 454 -26.93 26.00 -34.47
N GLU A 455 -27.96 25.68 -33.72
CA GLU A 455 -29.33 25.62 -34.22
C GLU A 455 -29.73 27.03 -34.69
N PRO A 456 -30.33 27.14 -35.91
CA PRO A 456 -30.82 28.45 -36.35
C PRO A 456 -32.06 28.82 -35.52
N ALA A 457 -32.05 30.07 -35.03
CA ALA A 457 -33.15 30.68 -34.34
C ALA A 457 -34.45 30.57 -35.15
N HIS A 458 -35.49 30.04 -34.52
CA HIS A 458 -36.87 30.12 -35.02
C HIS A 458 -37.29 31.59 -35.07
N ARG A 459 -37.51 32.09 -36.27
CA ARG A 459 -38.24 33.35 -36.48
C ARG A 459 -39.75 33.05 -36.28
N ASP A 460 -40.30 33.66 -35.27
CA ASP A 460 -41.73 33.86 -35.16
C ASP A 460 -42.16 34.81 -36.29
N ASP A 461 -42.94 34.30 -37.25
CA ASP A 461 -43.80 35.11 -38.12
C ASP A 461 -45.20 35.11 -37.52
N GLN A 462 -45.55 36.21 -36.85
CA GLN A 462 -46.95 36.63 -36.66
C GLN A 462 -47.37 37.34 -37.93
N ALA A 463 -48.39 36.84 -38.59
CA ALA A 463 -49.34 37.64 -39.38
C ALA A 463 -50.62 36.86 -39.73
N ALA A 464 -51.71 37.48 -39.35
CA ALA A 464 -53.13 37.27 -39.73
C ALA A 464 -53.91 36.20 -38.97
#